data_3c39c4c9731f9d6356b752bf55925ecf
#
_entry.id   3c39c4c9731f9d6356b752bf55925ecf
#
_cell.length_a   1.000
_cell.length_b   1.000
_cell.length_c   1.000
_cell.angle_alpha   90.00
_cell.angle_beta   90.00
_cell.angle_gamma   90.00
#
_symmetry.space_group_name_H-M   'P 1'
#
loop_
_entity.id
_entity.type
_entity.pdbx_description
1 polymer ?
#
loop_
_entity_poly.entity_id
_entity_poly.type
_entity_poly.pdbx_seq_one_letter_code
_entity_poly.pdbx_strand_id
1 'polypeptide(L)'
;MLNKTFLFFIALFFIFPLLSYDAVTVVSKKETQQVPIDGNADDPAIWFNQLDSNLSLIFGTDKYNGIYTYNLNADTIGFSKAGKINNIDLRSIKNDKDNQFLTFIFGSNSGDNTIDLWIESNINLYKGSLNNSFSLPITPNFSEETNFLAYGICAGFDKEFGIIAFVTEAKGSGMQMWQFKENKLSLIKEFNNQNASESEGCVYDDENRTLFVSEENERGVIRAYELNNLLNFLNPTIIDDRNGNITGDPEGLAIYKTSEIDGYLIASSQGNSTFNIYNRNQPYNFINSFRIANSEFIDEVSDTDGIDISTNYFNEEFSKGLIVVQDGHNSGNEIINKENFKFISAEDLMNILDL
;
A
#
# COMPACT_ATOMS: atom_id res chain seq x y z
N MET A 1 67.11 -23.12 -27.85
CA MET A 1 66.03 -23.92 -27.24
C MET A 1 65.36 -23.06 -26.20
N LEU A 2 64.20 -22.48 -26.52
CA LEU A 2 63.40 -21.68 -25.56
C LEU A 2 62.29 -22.58 -25.01
N ASN A 3 62.35 -22.84 -23.70
CA ASN A 3 61.24 -23.50 -22.99
C ASN A 3 60.11 -22.50 -22.78
N LYS A 4 58.97 -22.77 -23.39
CA LYS A 4 57.70 -22.06 -23.09
C LYS A 4 56.98 -22.83 -21.97
N THR A 5 56.98 -22.24 -20.79
CA THR A 5 56.13 -22.69 -19.65
C THR A 5 54.74 -22.13 -19.85
N PHE A 6 53.74 -23.00 -20.09
CA PHE A 6 52.31 -22.61 -20.12
C PHE A 6 51.78 -22.64 -18.70
N LEU A 7 51.41 -21.45 -18.16
CA LEU A 7 50.64 -21.37 -16.91
C LEU A 7 49.16 -21.58 -17.25
N PHE A 8 48.56 -22.65 -16.74
CA PHE A 8 47.12 -22.85 -16.76
C PHE A 8 46.50 -22.10 -15.55
N PHE A 9 45.73 -21.06 -15.82
CA PHE A 9 44.86 -20.47 -14.82
C PHE A 9 43.56 -21.28 -14.73
N ILE A 10 43.37 -22.01 -13.62
CA ILE A 10 42.07 -22.62 -13.29
C ILE A 10 41.24 -21.56 -12.61
N ALA A 11 40.25 -20.99 -13.32
CA ALA A 11 39.23 -20.16 -12.72
C ALA A 11 38.24 -21.08 -11.93
N LEU A 12 38.32 -21.09 -10.63
CA LEU A 12 37.30 -21.68 -9.77
C LEU A 12 36.06 -20.77 -9.80
N PHE A 13 35.07 -21.20 -10.56
CA PHE A 13 33.71 -20.62 -10.42
C PHE A 13 33.10 -21.18 -9.13
N PHE A 14 33.01 -20.35 -8.10
CA PHE A 14 32.15 -20.61 -6.94
C PHE A 14 30.71 -20.40 -7.42
N ILE A 15 30.01 -21.49 -7.73
CA ILE A 15 28.56 -21.50 -7.88
C ILE A 15 28.02 -21.41 -6.43
N PHE A 16 27.69 -20.21 -5.98
CA PHE A 16 26.81 -20.07 -4.82
C PHE A 16 25.44 -20.60 -5.24
N PRO A 17 24.85 -21.56 -4.51
CA PRO A 17 23.48 -21.91 -4.75
C PRO A 17 22.65 -20.64 -4.51
N LEU A 18 21.88 -20.17 -5.48
CA LEU A 18 20.76 -19.29 -5.25
C LEU A 18 19.84 -20.06 -4.29
N LEU A 19 19.81 -19.65 -3.03
CA LEU A 19 18.78 -20.08 -2.10
C LEU A 19 17.47 -19.47 -2.64
N SER A 20 16.69 -20.26 -3.37
CA SER A 20 15.30 -19.90 -3.62
C SER A 20 14.61 -20.01 -2.26
N TYR A 21 14.27 -18.89 -1.65
CA TYR A 21 13.37 -18.87 -0.53
C TYR A 21 11.97 -19.21 -1.07
N ASP A 22 11.45 -20.37 -0.69
CA ASP A 22 10.04 -20.65 -0.94
C ASP A 22 9.19 -19.71 -0.09
N ALA A 23 8.26 -19.01 -0.75
CA ALA A 23 7.35 -18.10 -0.05
C ALA A 23 6.59 -18.86 1.05
N VAL A 24 6.57 -18.32 2.26
CA VAL A 24 5.75 -18.89 3.34
C VAL A 24 4.27 -18.70 3.01
N THR A 25 3.42 -19.52 3.62
CA THR A 25 2.00 -19.54 3.29
C THR A 25 1.16 -19.14 4.50
N VAL A 26 0.28 -18.16 4.31
CA VAL A 26 -0.77 -17.77 5.26
C VAL A 26 -2.15 -17.95 4.61
N VAL A 27 -3.21 -17.83 5.38
CA VAL A 27 -4.59 -17.88 4.86
C VAL A 27 -5.37 -16.66 5.30
N SER A 28 -6.34 -16.25 4.49
CA SER A 28 -7.25 -15.17 4.83
C SER A 28 -8.20 -15.58 5.96
N LYS A 29 -8.52 -14.62 6.83
CA LYS A 29 -9.55 -14.76 7.87
C LYS A 29 -10.93 -14.39 7.34
N LYS A 30 -10.99 -13.35 6.52
CA LYS A 30 -12.21 -12.79 5.94
C LYS A 30 -11.95 -12.39 4.50
N GLU A 31 -13.04 -12.27 3.73
CA GLU A 31 -13.03 -11.65 2.42
C GLU A 31 -14.27 -10.78 2.23
N THR A 32 -14.16 -9.72 1.46
CA THR A 32 -15.31 -8.89 1.09
C THR A 32 -16.14 -9.55 -0.02
N GLN A 33 -17.36 -9.07 -0.21
CA GLN A 33 -18.06 -9.36 -1.45
C GLN A 33 -17.26 -8.84 -2.64
N GLN A 34 -17.35 -9.56 -3.75
CA GLN A 34 -16.76 -9.12 -5.01
C GLN A 34 -17.39 -7.81 -5.47
N VAL A 35 -16.58 -6.95 -6.08
CA VAL A 35 -17.10 -5.76 -6.76
C VAL A 35 -18.00 -6.16 -7.94
N PRO A 36 -18.93 -5.28 -8.40
CA PRO A 36 -19.81 -5.55 -9.54
C PRO A 36 -19.04 -5.87 -10.83
N ILE A 37 -19.74 -6.45 -11.83
CA ILE A 37 -19.12 -6.90 -13.08
C ILE A 37 -18.42 -5.79 -13.89
N ASP A 38 -18.82 -4.56 -13.68
CA ASP A 38 -18.25 -3.34 -14.25
C ASP A 38 -17.32 -2.60 -13.27
N GLY A 39 -17.00 -3.23 -12.11
CA GLY A 39 -16.06 -2.72 -11.12
C GLY A 39 -14.66 -3.26 -11.30
N ASN A 40 -13.72 -2.67 -10.55
CA ASN A 40 -12.33 -3.08 -10.48
C ASN A 40 -11.79 -2.70 -9.08
N ALA A 41 -11.73 -3.67 -8.17
CA ALA A 41 -11.17 -3.46 -6.84
C ALA A 41 -9.66 -3.28 -6.95
N ASP A 42 -9.10 -2.35 -6.18
CA ASP A 42 -7.70 -1.99 -6.33
C ASP A 42 -6.95 -1.79 -5.00
N ASP A 43 -7.25 -0.71 -4.31
CA ASP A 43 -6.41 -0.27 -3.19
C ASP A 43 -7.21 -0.14 -1.90
N PRO A 44 -6.77 -0.74 -0.78
CA PRO A 44 -7.40 -0.61 0.53
C PRO A 44 -6.72 0.44 1.39
N ALA A 45 -7.48 1.06 2.32
CA ALA A 45 -6.96 1.87 3.41
C ALA A 45 -7.66 1.53 4.72
N ILE A 46 -6.90 1.31 5.80
CA ILE A 46 -7.39 0.87 7.10
C ILE A 46 -7.52 2.07 8.04
N TRP A 47 -8.74 2.39 8.46
CA TRP A 47 -8.98 3.33 9.55
C TRP A 47 -9.09 2.59 10.89
N PHE A 48 -8.11 2.80 11.76
CA PHE A 48 -8.13 2.26 13.10
C PHE A 48 -8.98 3.13 14.04
N ASN A 49 -9.97 2.52 14.68
CA ASN A 49 -10.85 3.20 15.61
C ASN A 49 -10.27 3.17 17.03
N GLN A 50 -9.77 4.30 17.49
CA GLN A 50 -9.14 4.45 18.80
C GLN A 50 -10.15 4.44 19.97
N LEU A 51 -11.46 4.61 19.71
CA LEU A 51 -12.50 4.53 20.72
C LEU A 51 -12.97 3.11 20.98
N ASP A 52 -13.07 2.31 19.92
CA ASP A 52 -13.41 0.90 19.97
C ASP A 52 -12.81 0.21 18.73
N SER A 53 -11.74 -0.51 18.93
CA SER A 53 -10.97 -1.12 17.85
C SER A 53 -11.77 -2.12 17.00
N ASN A 54 -12.82 -2.76 17.58
CA ASN A 54 -13.72 -3.65 16.83
C ASN A 54 -14.59 -2.90 15.81
N LEU A 55 -14.71 -1.60 15.95
CA LEU A 55 -15.46 -0.71 15.06
C LEU A 55 -14.55 0.05 14.09
N SER A 56 -13.39 -0.50 13.80
CA SER A 56 -12.50 0.00 12.73
C SER A 56 -13.11 -0.24 11.35
N LEU A 57 -12.71 0.55 10.37
CA LEU A 57 -13.24 0.53 9.02
C LEU A 57 -12.13 0.30 8.01
N ILE A 58 -12.49 -0.29 6.89
CA ILE A 58 -11.65 -0.42 5.73
C ILE A 58 -12.34 0.29 4.57
N PHE A 59 -11.61 1.17 3.89
CA PHE A 59 -12.00 1.76 2.62
C PHE A 59 -11.32 0.96 1.51
N GLY A 60 -12.07 0.61 0.47
CA GLY A 60 -11.52 -0.09 -0.69
C GLY A 60 -11.98 0.62 -1.96
N THR A 61 -11.05 0.92 -2.86
CA THR A 61 -11.39 1.54 -4.14
C THR A 61 -12.00 0.53 -5.11
N ASP A 62 -12.92 1.02 -5.91
CA ASP A 62 -13.35 0.47 -7.16
C ASP A 62 -12.98 1.51 -8.22
N LYS A 63 -11.87 1.27 -8.94
CA LYS A 63 -11.26 2.23 -9.89
C LYS A 63 -12.24 2.87 -10.85
N TYR A 64 -13.38 2.22 -11.11
CA TYR A 64 -14.34 2.69 -12.09
C TYR A 64 -15.55 3.38 -11.48
N ASN A 65 -15.88 3.06 -10.21
CA ASN A 65 -17.17 3.42 -9.65
C ASN A 65 -17.12 4.23 -8.34
N GLY A 66 -16.04 4.13 -7.55
CA GLY A 66 -15.91 4.89 -6.31
C GLY A 66 -15.22 4.16 -5.17
N ILE A 67 -15.75 4.31 -3.94
CA ILE A 67 -15.11 3.79 -2.72
C ILE A 67 -16.12 3.00 -1.90
N TYR A 68 -15.81 1.76 -1.60
CA TYR A 68 -16.54 0.93 -0.63
C TYR A 68 -16.05 1.20 0.79
N THR A 69 -16.94 1.01 1.75
CA THR A 69 -16.59 0.96 3.17
C THR A 69 -16.99 -0.38 3.74
N TYR A 70 -16.05 -1.03 4.41
CA TYR A 70 -16.23 -2.34 5.04
C TYR A 70 -16.00 -2.25 6.55
N ASN A 71 -16.67 -3.15 7.29
CA ASN A 71 -16.36 -3.39 8.71
C ASN A 71 -15.30 -4.50 8.87
N LEU A 72 -14.90 -4.82 10.11
CA LEU A 72 -13.91 -5.87 10.39
C LEU A 72 -14.41 -7.30 10.10
N ASN A 73 -15.70 -7.50 9.81
CA ASN A 73 -16.22 -8.77 9.31
C ASN A 73 -16.15 -8.89 7.80
N ALA A 74 -15.57 -7.89 7.12
CA ALA A 74 -15.57 -7.73 5.68
C ALA A 74 -16.95 -7.48 5.05
N ASP A 75 -17.97 -7.13 5.86
CA ASP A 75 -19.27 -6.74 5.34
C ASP A 75 -19.22 -5.35 4.74
N THR A 76 -19.82 -5.16 3.58
CA THR A 76 -20.02 -3.84 2.98
C THR A 76 -21.05 -3.05 3.80
N ILE A 77 -20.64 -1.91 4.35
CA ILE A 77 -21.52 -1.02 5.12
C ILE A 77 -21.81 0.30 4.42
N GLY A 78 -21.18 0.56 3.29
CA GLY A 78 -21.42 1.74 2.48
C GLY A 78 -20.69 1.75 1.16
N PHE A 79 -21.14 2.62 0.26
CA PHE A 79 -20.52 2.88 -1.02
C PHE A 79 -20.69 4.34 -1.40
N SER A 80 -19.58 5.00 -1.79
CA SER A 80 -19.54 6.37 -2.29
C SER A 80 -19.25 6.38 -3.79
N LYS A 81 -20.11 7.01 -4.59
CA LYS A 81 -19.88 7.25 -6.02
C LYS A 81 -18.93 8.44 -6.21
N ALA A 82 -17.77 8.41 -5.62
CA ALA A 82 -16.80 9.50 -5.60
C ALA A 82 -16.05 9.71 -6.92
N GLY A 83 -16.34 8.93 -7.95
CA GLY A 83 -15.65 8.99 -9.25
C GLY A 83 -14.67 7.83 -9.44
N LYS A 84 -13.70 8.01 -10.34
CA LYS A 84 -12.70 7.00 -10.65
C LYS A 84 -11.49 7.13 -9.73
N ILE A 85 -11.67 6.72 -8.48
CA ILE A 85 -10.61 6.75 -7.49
C ILE A 85 -9.73 5.51 -7.68
N ASN A 86 -8.49 5.73 -8.11
CA ASN A 86 -7.53 4.64 -8.30
C ASN A 86 -7.04 4.12 -6.95
N ASN A 87 -6.26 4.90 -6.23
CA ASN A 87 -5.74 4.53 -4.91
C ASN A 87 -6.31 5.44 -3.82
N ILE A 88 -6.24 4.96 -2.58
CA ILE A 88 -6.72 5.63 -1.37
C ILE A 88 -5.75 5.39 -0.21
N ASP A 89 -5.41 6.43 0.54
CA ASP A 89 -4.66 6.28 1.80
C ASP A 89 -5.13 7.32 2.81
N LEU A 90 -4.84 7.10 4.08
CA LEU A 90 -5.33 7.97 5.16
C LEU A 90 -4.33 8.14 6.29
N ARG A 91 -4.48 9.27 7.00
CA ARG A 91 -3.81 9.50 8.29
C ARG A 91 -4.80 10.10 9.29
N SER A 92 -4.82 9.52 10.49
CA SER A 92 -5.58 10.06 11.62
C SER A 92 -4.66 10.80 12.55
N ILE A 93 -4.93 12.07 12.79
CA ILE A 93 -4.15 12.89 13.71
C ILE A 93 -5.03 13.47 14.82
N LYS A 94 -4.43 13.58 15.99
CA LYS A 94 -5.06 14.22 17.14
C LYS A 94 -4.98 15.73 17.00
N ASN A 95 -6.12 16.40 17.12
CA ASN A 95 -6.17 17.86 17.18
C ASN A 95 -5.87 18.34 18.61
N ASP A 96 -4.82 19.10 18.78
CA ASP A 96 -4.37 19.59 20.08
C ASP A 96 -5.36 20.54 20.77
N LYS A 97 -6.29 21.16 20.00
CA LYS A 97 -7.22 22.16 20.52
C LYS A 97 -8.40 21.57 21.28
N ASP A 98 -8.95 20.47 20.78
CA ASP A 98 -10.17 19.86 21.31
C ASP A 98 -9.99 18.39 21.69
N ASN A 99 -8.77 17.88 21.56
CA ASN A 99 -8.39 16.49 21.86
C ASN A 99 -9.15 15.45 21.01
N GLN A 100 -9.77 15.86 19.91
CA GLN A 100 -10.44 14.99 18.96
C GLN A 100 -9.48 14.55 17.86
N PHE A 101 -9.75 13.39 17.26
CA PHE A 101 -9.02 12.94 16.09
C PHE A 101 -9.77 13.33 14.82
N LEU A 102 -9.02 13.79 13.83
CA LEU A 102 -9.46 13.98 12.47
C LEU A 102 -8.73 12.99 11.57
N THR A 103 -9.47 12.39 10.67
CA THR A 103 -8.93 11.49 9.65
C THR A 103 -8.93 12.20 8.30
N PHE A 104 -7.77 12.28 7.70
CA PHE A 104 -7.52 12.83 6.38
C PHE A 104 -7.42 11.65 5.41
N ILE A 105 -8.36 11.54 4.50
CA ILE A 105 -8.48 10.45 3.54
C ILE A 105 -8.21 11.03 2.16
N PHE A 106 -7.15 10.58 1.52
CA PHE A 106 -6.74 11.04 0.19
C PHE A 106 -7.09 10.00 -0.86
N GLY A 107 -7.52 10.45 -2.03
CA GLY A 107 -7.75 9.61 -3.18
C GLY A 107 -7.15 10.22 -4.44
N SER A 108 -6.55 9.40 -5.30
CA SER A 108 -6.16 9.79 -6.65
C SER A 108 -7.32 9.56 -7.61
N ASN A 109 -7.88 10.65 -8.12
CA ASN A 109 -9.02 10.58 -9.04
C ASN A 109 -8.53 10.61 -10.48
N SER A 110 -8.47 9.45 -11.11
CA SER A 110 -8.04 9.30 -12.52
C SER A 110 -9.09 9.77 -13.53
N GLY A 111 -10.33 9.96 -13.09
CA GLY A 111 -11.41 10.47 -13.94
C GLY A 111 -11.32 11.96 -14.19
N ASP A 112 -10.96 12.72 -13.17
CA ASP A 112 -10.86 14.17 -13.18
C ASP A 112 -9.43 14.69 -13.16
N ASN A 113 -8.44 13.80 -12.96
CA ASN A 113 -7.02 14.14 -12.76
C ASN A 113 -6.79 15.02 -11.55
N THR A 114 -7.40 14.64 -10.43
CA THR A 114 -7.32 15.40 -9.19
C THR A 114 -6.73 14.57 -8.05
N ILE A 115 -6.16 15.29 -7.08
CA ILE A 115 -6.00 14.77 -5.71
C ILE A 115 -7.22 15.20 -4.92
N ASP A 116 -7.95 14.23 -4.40
CA ASP A 116 -9.15 14.44 -3.61
C ASP A 116 -8.87 14.20 -2.14
N LEU A 117 -9.41 15.04 -1.26
CA LEU A 117 -9.24 14.93 0.19
C LEU A 117 -10.59 15.02 0.90
N TRP A 118 -10.95 13.97 1.63
CA TRP A 118 -12.03 13.95 2.62
C TRP A 118 -11.45 14.14 4.01
N ILE A 119 -12.13 14.92 4.85
CA ILE A 119 -11.74 15.14 6.24
C ILE A 119 -12.92 14.73 7.12
N GLU A 120 -12.74 13.64 7.86
CA GLU A 120 -13.76 13.10 8.74
C GLU A 120 -13.34 13.17 10.21
N SER A 121 -14.29 13.47 11.08
CA SER A 121 -14.05 13.29 12.51
C SER A 121 -14.12 11.82 12.88
N ASN A 122 -13.23 11.36 13.76
CA ASN A 122 -13.29 9.98 14.23
C ASN A 122 -14.62 9.64 14.93
N ILE A 123 -15.35 10.65 15.43
CA ILE A 123 -16.70 10.46 15.99
C ILE A 123 -17.71 10.13 14.88
N ASN A 124 -17.61 10.73 13.69
CA ASN A 124 -18.48 10.39 12.56
C ASN A 124 -18.21 8.97 12.06
N LEU A 125 -16.95 8.64 11.89
CA LEU A 125 -16.52 7.29 11.50
C LEU A 125 -16.97 6.24 12.53
N TYR A 126 -16.73 6.50 13.82
CA TYR A 126 -17.21 5.64 14.90
C TYR A 126 -18.73 5.42 14.87
N LYS A 127 -19.53 6.50 14.74
CA LYS A 127 -20.98 6.40 14.68
C LYS A 127 -21.44 5.64 13.45
N GLY A 128 -20.79 5.85 12.31
CA GLY A 128 -21.06 5.14 11.08
C GLY A 128 -20.81 3.65 11.24
N SER A 129 -19.68 3.28 11.79
CA SER A 129 -19.33 1.89 12.08
C SER A 129 -20.28 1.25 13.08
N LEU A 130 -20.59 1.93 14.19
CA LEU A 130 -21.52 1.46 15.22
C LEU A 130 -22.92 1.18 14.65
N ASN A 131 -23.38 1.99 13.71
CA ASN A 131 -24.66 1.80 13.03
C ASN A 131 -24.57 0.85 11.82
N ASN A 132 -23.40 0.32 11.54
CA ASN A 132 -23.11 -0.50 10.36
C ASN A 132 -23.57 0.18 9.05
N SER A 133 -23.34 1.49 8.96
CA SER A 133 -23.75 2.33 7.84
C SER A 133 -22.86 3.56 7.75
N PHE A 134 -21.88 3.54 6.85
CA PHE A 134 -21.03 4.68 6.56
C PHE A 134 -20.56 4.64 5.11
N SER A 135 -20.61 5.78 4.45
CA SER A 135 -19.93 6.02 3.16
C SER A 135 -19.31 7.40 3.17
N LEU A 136 -18.17 7.55 2.53
CA LEU A 136 -17.60 8.87 2.31
C LEU A 136 -18.57 9.76 1.51
N PRO A 137 -18.57 11.07 1.73
CA PRO A 137 -19.31 11.99 0.87
C PRO A 137 -18.88 11.83 -0.59
N ILE A 138 -19.84 11.94 -1.53
CA ILE A 138 -19.55 11.89 -2.97
C ILE A 138 -18.55 13.00 -3.36
N THR A 139 -18.72 14.18 -2.77
CA THR A 139 -17.84 15.33 -3.03
C THR A 139 -16.80 15.42 -1.91
N PRO A 140 -15.51 15.41 -2.24
CA PRO A 140 -14.46 15.63 -1.24
C PRO A 140 -14.50 17.03 -0.65
N ASN A 141 -13.85 17.25 0.50
CA ASN A 141 -13.71 18.56 1.09
C ASN A 141 -12.79 19.48 0.28
N PHE A 142 -11.79 18.89 -0.37
CA PHE A 142 -10.84 19.54 -1.27
C PHE A 142 -10.57 18.64 -2.47
N SER A 143 -10.45 19.25 -3.64
CA SER A 143 -10.09 18.59 -4.89
C SER A 143 -9.22 19.59 -5.67
N GLU A 144 -8.02 19.19 -6.00
CA GLU A 144 -7.04 20.03 -6.70
C GLU A 144 -6.55 19.29 -7.94
N GLU A 145 -6.42 20.00 -9.06
CA GLU A 145 -5.95 19.41 -10.32
C GLU A 145 -4.45 19.04 -10.22
N THR A 146 -4.12 17.84 -10.67
CA THR A 146 -2.75 17.44 -10.98
C THR A 146 -2.45 17.87 -12.41
N ASN A 147 -1.18 18.10 -12.75
CA ASN A 147 -0.80 18.44 -14.13
C ASN A 147 -0.52 17.21 -15.00
N PHE A 148 -0.91 16.04 -14.53
CA PHE A 148 -0.76 14.74 -15.19
C PHE A 148 -1.97 13.83 -14.85
N LEU A 149 -2.05 12.68 -15.48
CA LEU A 149 -3.04 11.66 -15.16
C LEU A 149 -2.72 11.07 -13.77
N ALA A 150 -3.57 11.38 -12.78
CA ALA A 150 -3.40 10.91 -11.40
C ALA A 150 -3.58 9.38 -11.34
N TYR A 151 -2.65 8.70 -10.63
CA TYR A 151 -2.62 7.24 -10.54
C TYR A 151 -2.50 6.78 -9.07
N GLY A 152 -1.30 6.46 -8.58
CA GLY A 152 -1.10 6.08 -7.20
C GLY A 152 -1.20 7.26 -6.22
N ILE A 153 -1.47 6.96 -4.94
CA ILE A 153 -1.47 7.95 -3.87
C ILE A 153 -0.99 7.31 -2.56
N CYS A 154 -0.25 8.08 -1.76
CA CYS A 154 0.00 7.76 -0.37
C CYS A 154 -0.01 9.00 0.50
N ALA A 155 -0.59 8.87 1.69
CA ALA A 155 -0.67 9.91 2.70
C ALA A 155 0.50 9.79 3.69
N GLY A 156 0.78 10.87 4.43
CA GLY A 156 1.77 10.88 5.49
C GLY A 156 1.53 11.98 6.50
N PHE A 157 2.12 11.82 7.66
CA PHE A 157 2.28 12.91 8.63
C PHE A 157 3.76 13.19 8.84
N ASP A 158 4.23 14.29 8.30
CA ASP A 158 5.61 14.74 8.45
C ASP A 158 5.75 15.78 9.55
N LYS A 159 6.75 15.64 10.41
CA LYS A 159 6.98 16.55 11.55
C LYS A 159 7.24 18.01 11.15
N GLU A 160 7.67 18.25 9.91
CA GLU A 160 7.96 19.58 9.37
C GLU A 160 6.81 20.13 8.54
N PHE A 161 6.20 19.27 7.74
CA PHE A 161 5.16 19.65 6.78
C PHE A 161 3.74 19.39 7.30
N GLY A 162 3.56 18.57 8.34
CA GLY A 162 2.24 18.15 8.83
C GLY A 162 1.61 17.08 7.92
N ILE A 163 0.33 17.22 7.60
CA ILE A 163 -0.36 16.30 6.69
C ILE A 163 0.11 16.53 5.26
N ILE A 164 0.60 15.46 4.66
CA ILE A 164 1.10 15.42 3.28
C ILE A 164 0.50 14.25 2.52
N ALA A 165 0.54 14.34 1.20
CA ALA A 165 0.26 13.22 0.31
C ALA A 165 1.18 13.27 -0.91
N PHE A 166 1.45 12.12 -1.51
CA PHE A 166 2.19 11.99 -2.75
C PHE A 166 1.27 11.37 -3.80
N VAL A 167 1.25 11.96 -4.99
CA VAL A 167 0.50 11.46 -6.15
C VAL A 167 1.47 11.12 -7.26
N THR A 168 1.26 10.00 -7.92
CA THR A 168 2.08 9.52 -9.03
C THR A 168 1.37 9.72 -10.37
N GLU A 169 2.15 9.75 -11.45
CA GLU A 169 1.67 9.87 -12.83
C GLU A 169 1.48 8.50 -13.48
N ALA A 170 0.30 8.24 -14.02
CA ALA A 170 0.08 7.10 -14.90
C ALA A 170 0.86 7.27 -16.21
N LYS A 171 1.58 6.23 -16.62
CA LYS A 171 2.37 6.21 -17.87
C LYS A 171 3.43 7.31 -17.95
N GLY A 172 4.00 7.65 -16.81
CA GLY A 172 5.06 8.64 -16.69
C GLY A 172 5.88 8.47 -15.43
N SER A 173 6.82 9.36 -15.22
CA SER A 173 7.67 9.39 -14.03
C SER A 173 7.33 10.50 -13.05
N GLY A 174 6.32 11.32 -13.37
CA GLY A 174 5.92 12.46 -12.58
C GLY A 174 5.41 12.07 -11.19
N MET A 175 5.80 12.85 -10.21
CA MET A 175 5.31 12.76 -8.84
C MET A 175 5.09 14.15 -8.26
N GLN A 176 4.06 14.29 -7.46
CA GLN A 176 3.73 15.52 -6.76
C GLN A 176 3.62 15.26 -5.26
N MET A 177 4.22 16.13 -4.46
CA MET A 177 4.03 16.19 -3.02
C MET A 177 3.08 17.34 -2.68
N TRP A 178 1.98 17.01 -2.02
CA TRP A 178 0.94 17.93 -1.59
C TRP A 178 0.96 18.08 -0.07
N GLN A 179 0.54 19.24 0.42
CA GLN A 179 0.42 19.55 1.85
C GLN A 179 -0.98 20.08 2.15
N PHE A 180 -1.60 19.54 3.19
CA PHE A 180 -2.79 20.17 3.79
C PHE A 180 -2.38 21.00 4.99
N LYS A 181 -2.56 22.31 4.89
CA LYS A 181 -2.25 23.26 5.95
C LYS A 181 -3.18 24.48 5.87
N GLU A 182 -3.58 25.02 7.05
CA GLU A 182 -4.41 26.22 7.13
C GLU A 182 -5.70 26.14 6.29
N ASN A 183 -6.35 24.98 6.32
CA ASN A 183 -7.56 24.68 5.53
C ASN A 183 -7.37 24.85 4.01
N LYS A 184 -6.22 24.48 3.54
CA LYS A 184 -5.85 24.51 2.11
C LYS A 184 -5.02 23.29 1.75
N LEU A 185 -5.36 22.64 0.63
CA LEU A 185 -4.53 21.66 -0.03
C LEU A 185 -3.65 22.37 -1.07
N SER A 186 -2.36 22.18 -1.04
CA SER A 186 -1.41 22.89 -1.89
C SER A 186 -0.29 22.00 -2.37
N LEU A 187 0.02 22.07 -3.66
CA LEU A 187 1.21 21.46 -4.25
C LEU A 187 2.46 22.17 -3.69
N ILE A 188 3.37 21.41 -3.11
CA ILE A 188 4.62 21.94 -2.55
C ILE A 188 5.87 21.51 -3.31
N LYS A 189 5.80 20.38 -4.03
CA LYS A 189 6.92 19.91 -4.83
C LYS A 189 6.47 19.01 -5.97
N GLU A 190 7.10 19.20 -7.13
CA GLU A 190 7.09 18.25 -8.25
C GLU A 190 8.49 17.64 -8.41
N PHE A 191 8.54 16.37 -8.71
CA PHE A 191 9.76 15.63 -8.98
C PHE A 191 9.47 14.43 -9.87
N ASN A 192 10.49 13.70 -10.26
CA ASN A 192 10.33 12.48 -11.06
C ASN A 192 10.83 11.28 -10.27
N ASN A 193 10.08 10.18 -10.31
CA ASN A 193 10.58 8.87 -9.94
C ASN A 193 11.63 8.48 -10.98
N GLN A 194 12.90 8.43 -10.56
CA GLN A 194 14.06 8.41 -11.46
C GLN A 194 14.01 7.24 -12.47
N ASN A 195 13.93 7.58 -13.76
CA ASN A 195 13.82 6.64 -14.88
C ASN A 195 12.61 5.70 -14.82
N ALA A 196 11.57 6.02 -14.07
CA ALA A 196 10.34 5.27 -14.07
C ALA A 196 9.52 5.53 -15.34
N SER A 197 8.74 4.56 -15.73
CA SER A 197 7.79 4.64 -16.84
C SER A 197 6.33 4.72 -16.35
N GLU A 198 6.06 4.16 -15.18
CA GLU A 198 4.76 4.15 -14.51
C GLU A 198 5.00 3.82 -13.03
N SER A 199 4.33 4.49 -12.12
CA SER A 199 4.44 4.22 -10.69
C SER A 199 3.06 4.24 -10.07
N GLU A 200 2.67 3.16 -9.39
CA GLU A 200 1.39 3.09 -8.70
C GLU A 200 1.59 3.08 -7.18
N GLY A 201 2.16 2.02 -6.65
CA GLY A 201 2.28 1.87 -5.21
C GLY A 201 3.23 2.88 -4.58
N CYS A 202 2.80 3.47 -3.50
CA CYS A 202 3.70 4.20 -2.61
C CYS A 202 3.27 4.06 -1.15
N VAL A 203 4.21 4.29 -0.23
CA VAL A 203 3.94 4.45 1.20
C VAL A 203 4.93 5.44 1.79
N TYR A 204 4.44 6.34 2.64
CA TYR A 204 5.30 7.27 3.37
C TYR A 204 5.53 6.78 4.80
N ASP A 205 6.79 6.64 5.16
CA ASP A 205 7.24 6.33 6.51
C ASP A 205 7.33 7.62 7.33
N ASP A 206 6.33 7.88 8.14
CA ASP A 206 6.16 9.12 8.90
C ASP A 206 7.35 9.35 9.86
N GLU A 207 7.84 8.30 10.52
CA GLU A 207 8.88 8.38 11.52
C GLU A 207 10.28 8.49 10.89
N ASN A 208 10.56 7.65 9.91
CA ASN A 208 11.87 7.64 9.22
C ASN A 208 11.94 8.68 8.08
N ARG A 209 10.83 9.36 7.78
CA ARG A 209 10.73 10.37 6.72
C ARG A 209 11.18 9.84 5.38
N THR A 210 10.72 8.67 5.01
CA THR A 210 11.11 7.99 3.78
C THR A 210 9.87 7.69 2.94
N LEU A 211 9.89 8.13 1.68
CA LEU A 211 8.91 7.76 0.69
C LEU A 211 9.40 6.52 -0.05
N PHE A 212 8.64 5.43 0.02
CA PHE A 212 8.83 4.25 -0.80
C PHE A 212 7.90 4.32 -2.00
N VAL A 213 8.41 3.94 -3.18
CA VAL A 213 7.66 3.98 -4.45
C VAL A 213 7.96 2.72 -5.24
N SER A 214 6.93 2.05 -5.73
CA SER A 214 7.03 0.98 -6.71
C SER A 214 6.85 1.52 -8.13
N GLU A 215 7.63 1.00 -9.04
CA GLU A 215 7.52 1.24 -10.48
C GLU A 215 7.06 -0.05 -11.14
N GLU A 216 5.92 -0.01 -11.76
CA GLU A 216 5.44 -1.03 -12.67
C GLU A 216 6.29 -1.07 -13.94
N ASN A 217 5.87 -1.80 -14.94
CA ASN A 217 6.47 -1.83 -16.27
C ASN A 217 7.97 -2.16 -16.30
N GLU A 218 8.57 -2.00 -17.43
CA GLU A 218 9.87 -2.47 -17.92
C GLU A 218 10.89 -2.97 -16.88
N ARG A 219 11.07 -2.31 -15.75
CA ARG A 219 12.11 -2.61 -14.76
C ARG A 219 11.59 -3.22 -13.46
N GLY A 220 10.36 -2.88 -13.06
CA GLY A 220 9.75 -3.35 -11.81
C GLY A 220 10.62 -3.01 -10.60
N VAL A 221 10.78 -1.75 -10.26
CA VAL A 221 11.75 -1.28 -9.26
C VAL A 221 11.06 -0.68 -8.04
N ILE A 222 11.50 -1.06 -6.85
CA ILE A 222 11.12 -0.39 -5.60
C ILE A 222 12.23 0.55 -5.19
N ARG A 223 11.88 1.82 -4.91
CA ARG A 223 12.80 2.89 -4.52
C ARG A 223 12.44 3.51 -3.19
N ALA A 224 13.45 3.93 -2.44
CA ALA A 224 13.33 4.72 -1.22
C ALA A 224 13.90 6.12 -1.42
N TYR A 225 13.11 7.14 -1.12
CA TYR A 225 13.49 8.56 -1.14
C TYR A 225 13.46 9.11 0.28
N GLU A 226 14.61 9.46 0.83
CA GLU A 226 14.68 10.14 2.13
C GLU A 226 14.24 11.60 2.00
N LEU A 227 13.23 11.99 2.76
CA LEU A 227 12.73 13.36 2.77
C LEU A 227 13.65 14.25 3.61
N ASN A 228 14.32 15.15 2.99
CA ASN A 228 15.13 16.17 3.66
C ASN A 228 14.48 17.56 3.61
N ASN A 229 14.99 18.50 4.39
CA ASN A 229 14.45 19.86 4.52
C ASN A 229 14.46 20.67 3.21
N LEU A 230 15.23 20.24 2.21
CA LEU A 230 15.31 20.90 0.91
C LEU A 230 14.34 20.28 -0.12
N LEU A 231 13.55 19.29 0.28
CA LEU A 231 12.69 18.51 -0.62
C LEU A 231 13.45 18.03 -1.87
N ASN A 232 14.62 17.47 -1.62
CA ASN A 232 15.48 16.98 -2.68
C ASN A 232 15.27 15.45 -2.84
N PHE A 233 14.53 15.07 -3.86
CA PHE A 233 14.22 13.68 -4.23
C PHE A 233 15.19 13.13 -5.28
N LEU A 234 16.47 13.46 -5.18
CA LEU A 234 17.52 12.97 -6.06
C LEU A 234 18.20 11.74 -5.44
N ASN A 235 18.63 10.81 -6.29
CA ASN A 235 19.39 9.63 -5.90
C ASN A 235 18.67 8.72 -4.88
N PRO A 236 17.54 8.11 -5.25
CA PRO A 236 16.88 7.14 -4.38
C PRO A 236 17.76 5.90 -4.18
N THR A 237 17.58 5.24 -3.05
CA THR A 237 18.09 3.88 -2.84
C THR A 237 17.18 2.91 -3.57
N ILE A 238 17.74 2.05 -4.42
CA ILE A 238 17.02 0.93 -5.01
C ILE A 238 16.96 -0.17 -3.95
N ILE A 239 15.75 -0.63 -3.64
CA ILE A 239 15.48 -1.70 -2.68
C ILE A 239 15.53 -3.05 -3.38
N ASP A 240 14.76 -3.19 -4.47
CA ASP A 240 14.68 -4.41 -5.27
C ASP A 240 14.25 -4.08 -6.70
N ASP A 241 14.39 -5.05 -7.59
CA ASP A 241 13.92 -5.00 -8.98
C ASP A 241 13.64 -6.41 -9.53
N ARG A 242 13.23 -6.51 -10.80
CA ARG A 242 12.97 -7.82 -11.46
C ARG A 242 14.20 -8.71 -11.65
N ASN A 243 15.40 -8.25 -11.39
CA ASN A 243 16.60 -9.09 -11.33
C ASN A 243 16.82 -9.65 -9.91
N GLY A 244 16.09 -9.17 -8.93
CA GLY A 244 16.11 -9.62 -7.54
C GLY A 244 14.93 -10.55 -7.22
N ASN A 245 14.07 -10.12 -6.30
CA ASN A 245 12.97 -10.94 -5.79
C ASN A 245 11.59 -10.56 -6.36
N ILE A 246 11.51 -9.52 -7.18
CA ILE A 246 10.26 -9.06 -7.81
C ILE A 246 9.97 -9.92 -9.04
N THR A 247 8.74 -10.40 -9.15
CA THR A 247 8.22 -11.10 -10.33
C THR A 247 6.99 -10.35 -10.85
N GLY A 248 7.01 -9.94 -12.11
CA GLY A 248 5.98 -9.08 -12.67
C GLY A 248 6.10 -7.64 -12.17
N ASP A 249 4.98 -7.02 -11.88
CA ASP A 249 4.92 -5.65 -11.44
C ASP A 249 4.92 -5.57 -9.91
N PRO A 250 5.76 -4.73 -9.29
CA PRO A 250 5.63 -4.38 -7.89
C PRO A 250 4.54 -3.32 -7.78
N GLU A 251 3.45 -3.68 -7.12
CA GLU A 251 2.27 -2.85 -6.98
C GLU A 251 2.22 -2.19 -5.59
N GLY A 252 1.22 -2.49 -4.78
CA GLY A 252 1.03 -1.91 -3.46
C GLY A 252 2.21 -2.07 -2.50
N LEU A 253 2.43 -1.04 -1.69
CA LEU A 253 3.45 -0.98 -0.64
C LEU A 253 2.82 -0.65 0.70
N ALA A 254 3.20 -1.37 1.76
CA ALA A 254 2.75 -1.09 3.12
C ALA A 254 3.87 -1.29 4.15
N ILE A 255 3.73 -0.68 5.32
CA ILE A 255 4.71 -0.79 6.41
C ILE A 255 4.09 -1.52 7.59
N TYR A 256 4.72 -2.63 8.00
CA TYR A 256 4.47 -3.28 9.28
C TYR A 256 5.44 -2.75 10.33
N LYS A 257 4.95 -1.99 11.31
CA LYS A 257 5.76 -1.38 12.38
C LYS A 257 5.94 -2.35 13.54
N THR A 258 7.19 -2.64 13.93
CA THR A 258 7.52 -3.40 15.16
C THR A 258 7.91 -2.46 16.30
N SER A 259 8.35 -1.26 15.99
CA SER A 259 8.60 -0.17 16.92
C SER A 259 8.33 1.18 16.23
N GLU A 260 8.64 2.29 16.88
CA GLU A 260 8.54 3.62 16.28
C GLU A 260 9.35 3.73 14.98
N ILE A 261 10.56 3.18 14.95
CA ILE A 261 11.47 3.32 13.81
C ILE A 261 11.78 2.00 13.09
N ASP A 262 11.53 0.85 13.71
CA ASP A 262 11.82 -0.46 13.13
C ASP A 262 10.56 -1.13 12.57
N GLY A 263 10.76 -2.13 11.75
CA GLY A 263 9.70 -2.90 11.13
C GLY A 263 10.07 -3.41 9.75
N TYR A 264 9.05 -3.62 8.94
CA TYR A 264 9.18 -4.21 7.62
C TYR A 264 8.43 -3.38 6.58
N LEU A 265 9.04 -3.22 5.41
CA LEU A 265 8.36 -2.83 4.18
C LEU A 265 7.84 -4.10 3.52
N ILE A 266 6.57 -4.12 3.16
CA ILE A 266 5.94 -5.21 2.43
C ILE A 266 5.50 -4.68 1.07
N ALA A 267 5.87 -5.43 0.02
CA ALA A 267 5.59 -5.06 -1.36
C ALA A 267 4.87 -6.19 -2.09
N SER A 268 3.80 -5.87 -2.79
CA SER A 268 3.16 -6.78 -3.72
C SER A 268 4.12 -7.14 -4.87
N SER A 269 4.12 -8.39 -5.29
CA SER A 269 4.82 -8.92 -6.46
C SER A 269 3.79 -9.66 -7.31
N GLN A 270 3.10 -8.91 -8.18
CA GLN A 270 1.87 -9.32 -8.84
C GLN A 270 2.06 -10.59 -9.68
N GLY A 271 3.12 -10.66 -10.49
CA GLY A 271 3.31 -11.73 -11.46
C GLY A 271 3.51 -13.14 -10.88
N ASN A 272 3.73 -13.28 -9.57
CA ASN A 272 3.78 -14.56 -8.88
C ASN A 272 2.84 -14.62 -7.66
N SER A 273 1.99 -13.63 -7.49
CA SER A 273 0.98 -13.53 -6.42
C SER A 273 1.60 -13.70 -5.02
N THR A 274 2.74 -13.03 -4.80
CA THR A 274 3.44 -13.02 -3.51
C THR A 274 3.62 -11.61 -2.99
N PHE A 275 3.97 -11.52 -1.71
CA PHE A 275 4.32 -10.28 -1.04
C PHE A 275 5.74 -10.41 -0.51
N ASN A 276 6.61 -9.52 -0.92
CA ASN A 276 8.01 -9.50 -0.50
C ASN A 276 8.18 -8.65 0.75
N ILE A 277 9.00 -9.12 1.67
CA ILE A 277 9.26 -8.49 2.96
C ILE A 277 10.71 -8.01 2.99
N TYR A 278 10.90 -6.73 3.29
CA TYR A 278 12.21 -6.10 3.43
C TYR A 278 12.33 -5.45 4.81
N ASN A 279 13.55 -5.27 5.31
CA ASN A 279 13.77 -4.40 6.45
C ASN A 279 13.24 -2.98 6.13
N ARG A 280 12.53 -2.35 7.08
CA ARG A 280 12.05 -0.97 6.96
C ARG A 280 13.18 0.05 6.89
N ASN A 281 14.35 -0.29 7.44
CA ASN A 281 15.53 0.57 7.51
C ASN A 281 16.62 0.13 6.53
N GLN A 282 17.45 1.09 6.11
CA GLN A 282 18.64 0.78 5.32
C GLN A 282 19.48 -0.32 5.98
N PRO A 283 20.04 -1.24 5.18
CA PRO A 283 20.07 -1.26 3.71
C PRO A 283 18.84 -1.92 3.05
N TYR A 284 17.68 -1.99 3.70
CA TYR A 284 16.43 -2.55 3.17
C TYR A 284 16.56 -4.00 2.69
N ASN A 285 17.28 -4.83 3.45
CA ASN A 285 17.53 -6.22 3.06
C ASN A 285 16.21 -6.98 2.89
N PHE A 286 16.14 -7.77 1.81
CA PHE A 286 15.11 -8.77 1.64
C PHE A 286 15.19 -9.81 2.78
N ILE A 287 14.04 -10.14 3.36
CA ILE A 287 13.91 -11.08 4.47
C ILE A 287 13.31 -12.39 3.99
N ASN A 288 12.11 -12.31 3.39
CA ASN A 288 11.36 -13.45 2.91
C ASN A 288 10.23 -12.97 2.00
N SER A 289 9.45 -13.90 1.48
CA SER A 289 8.18 -13.61 0.83
C SER A 289 7.07 -14.51 1.39
N PHE A 290 5.82 -14.07 1.26
CA PHE A 290 4.66 -14.88 1.59
C PHE A 290 3.64 -14.84 0.48
N ARG A 291 2.77 -15.84 0.49
CA ARG A 291 1.55 -15.90 -0.34
C ARG A 291 0.35 -16.20 0.54
N ILE A 292 -0.82 -15.83 0.05
CA ILE A 292 -2.08 -16.11 0.71
C ILE A 292 -2.76 -17.25 -0.06
N ALA A 293 -2.85 -18.41 0.58
CA ALA A 293 -3.36 -19.63 -0.04
C ALA A 293 -4.83 -19.86 0.30
N ASN A 294 -5.44 -20.79 -0.43
CA ASN A 294 -6.79 -21.27 -0.15
C ASN A 294 -6.93 -21.73 1.30
N SER A 295 -8.02 -21.32 1.96
CA SER A 295 -8.53 -21.92 3.18
C SER A 295 -9.68 -22.88 2.86
N GLU A 296 -10.40 -23.35 3.88
CA GLU A 296 -11.59 -24.20 3.66
C GLU A 296 -12.74 -23.45 2.93
N PHE A 297 -12.83 -22.12 3.13
CA PHE A 297 -13.99 -21.33 2.67
C PHE A 297 -13.60 -20.10 1.84
N ILE A 298 -12.35 -19.69 1.87
CA ILE A 298 -11.85 -18.49 1.18
C ILE A 298 -10.74 -18.94 0.25
N ASP A 299 -10.77 -18.53 -1.00
CA ASP A 299 -9.77 -18.84 -1.98
C ASP A 299 -8.45 -18.08 -1.77
N GLU A 300 -7.45 -18.41 -2.54
CA GLU A 300 -6.14 -17.76 -2.54
C GLU A 300 -6.22 -16.32 -3.06
N VAL A 301 -5.17 -15.55 -2.81
CA VAL A 301 -4.96 -14.25 -3.46
C VAL A 301 -4.12 -14.46 -4.71
N SER A 302 -4.55 -13.86 -5.79
CA SER A 302 -3.83 -13.87 -7.06
C SER A 302 -3.90 -12.51 -7.75
N ASP A 303 -2.88 -12.23 -8.55
CA ASP A 303 -2.81 -11.01 -9.37
C ASP A 303 -3.08 -9.74 -8.55
N THR A 304 -2.38 -9.65 -7.40
CA THR A 304 -2.69 -8.68 -6.33
C THR A 304 -2.09 -7.31 -6.61
N ASP A 305 -2.91 -6.26 -6.44
CA ASP A 305 -2.53 -4.86 -6.57
C ASP A 305 -2.24 -4.24 -5.19
N GLY A 306 -3.21 -3.55 -4.61
CA GLY A 306 -3.06 -2.80 -3.38
C GLY A 306 -2.93 -3.62 -2.10
N ILE A 307 -2.26 -3.05 -1.12
CA ILE A 307 -2.10 -3.58 0.24
C ILE A 307 -2.06 -2.44 1.24
N ASP A 308 -2.74 -2.59 2.38
CA ASP A 308 -2.52 -1.75 3.56
C ASP A 308 -2.36 -2.59 4.83
N ILE A 309 -1.63 -2.05 5.81
CA ILE A 309 -1.30 -2.71 7.06
C ILE A 309 -1.46 -1.76 8.24
N SER A 310 -2.20 -2.22 9.24
CA SER A 310 -2.24 -1.58 10.55
C SER A 310 -1.77 -2.55 11.62
N THR A 311 -0.76 -2.16 12.40
CA THR A 311 -0.17 -2.97 13.48
C THR A 311 -0.86 -2.81 14.82
N ASN A 312 -2.00 -2.13 14.85
CA ASN A 312 -2.79 -1.96 16.05
C ASN A 312 -3.49 -3.26 16.45
N TYR A 313 -3.77 -3.42 17.73
CA TYR A 313 -4.65 -4.48 18.22
C TYR A 313 -6.10 -4.13 17.89
N PHE A 314 -6.74 -4.91 17.03
CA PHE A 314 -8.17 -4.76 16.69
C PHE A 314 -9.06 -5.62 17.59
N ASN A 315 -8.79 -6.90 17.67
CA ASN A 315 -9.47 -7.90 18.49
C ASN A 315 -8.61 -9.17 18.58
N GLU A 316 -9.15 -10.27 19.11
CA GLU A 316 -8.40 -11.54 19.23
C GLU A 316 -8.01 -12.16 17.88
N GLU A 317 -8.81 -11.95 16.81
CA GLU A 317 -8.51 -12.46 15.46
C GLU A 317 -7.40 -11.68 14.77
N PHE A 318 -7.28 -10.37 15.07
CA PHE A 318 -6.27 -9.45 14.54
C PHE A 318 -5.46 -8.80 15.67
N SER A 319 -4.89 -9.64 16.52
CA SER A 319 -4.24 -9.23 17.76
C SER A 319 -2.92 -8.48 17.57
N LYS A 320 -2.15 -8.80 16.53
CA LYS A 320 -0.90 -8.10 16.16
C LYS A 320 -1.05 -7.21 14.93
N GLY A 321 -2.28 -6.99 14.51
CA GLY A 321 -2.58 -6.14 13.36
C GLY A 321 -3.40 -6.83 12.27
N LEU A 322 -3.87 -6.00 11.35
CA LEU A 322 -4.65 -6.37 10.19
C LEU A 322 -3.85 -6.05 8.93
N ILE A 323 -3.80 -7.00 8.01
CA ILE A 323 -3.31 -6.84 6.65
C ILE A 323 -4.53 -6.96 5.73
N VAL A 324 -4.73 -6.00 4.85
CA VAL A 324 -5.78 -6.04 3.81
C VAL A 324 -5.09 -5.99 2.46
N VAL A 325 -5.46 -6.89 1.58
CA VAL A 325 -4.91 -6.97 0.22
C VAL A 325 -6.02 -7.07 -0.80
N GLN A 326 -5.77 -6.57 -1.99
CA GLN A 326 -6.61 -6.81 -3.16
C GLN A 326 -6.35 -8.22 -3.70
N ASP A 327 -7.40 -8.89 -4.17
CA ASP A 327 -7.36 -10.14 -4.89
C ASP A 327 -7.96 -9.96 -6.29
N GLY A 328 -7.12 -10.16 -7.32
CA GLY A 328 -7.49 -9.94 -8.71
C GLY A 328 -8.40 -11.02 -9.30
N HIS A 329 -8.42 -12.22 -8.73
CA HIS A 329 -9.16 -13.34 -9.30
C HIS A 329 -9.84 -14.19 -8.23
N ASN A 330 -10.93 -13.71 -7.70
CA ASN A 330 -11.73 -14.49 -6.75
C ASN A 330 -12.31 -15.74 -7.44
N SER A 331 -12.00 -16.91 -6.89
CA SER A 331 -12.45 -18.21 -7.40
C SER A 331 -13.61 -18.77 -6.58
N GLY A 332 -14.32 -19.73 -7.14
CA GLY A 332 -15.37 -20.48 -6.40
C GLY A 332 -16.80 -19.99 -6.56
N ASN A 333 -17.04 -18.86 -7.24
CA ASN A 333 -18.38 -18.39 -7.59
C ASN A 333 -18.65 -18.51 -9.10
N GLU A 334 -19.93 -18.50 -9.49
CA GLU A 334 -20.36 -18.59 -10.90
C GLU A 334 -19.88 -17.43 -11.77
N ILE A 335 -19.39 -16.35 -11.16
CA ILE A 335 -18.87 -15.15 -11.84
C ILE A 335 -17.35 -15.23 -11.85
N ILE A 336 -16.79 -15.54 -12.99
CA ILE A 336 -15.35 -15.64 -13.22
C ILE A 336 -14.74 -14.23 -13.26
N ASN A 337 -13.55 -14.06 -12.67
CA ASN A 337 -12.74 -12.85 -12.67
C ASN A 337 -13.40 -11.66 -11.96
N LYS A 338 -13.65 -11.80 -10.68
CA LYS A 338 -14.14 -10.73 -9.83
C LYS A 338 -13.20 -10.49 -8.67
N GLU A 339 -12.89 -9.25 -8.52
CA GLU A 339 -11.95 -8.75 -7.54
C GLU A 339 -12.65 -8.47 -6.22
N ASN A 340 -11.91 -8.64 -5.15
CA ASN A 340 -12.35 -8.30 -3.79
C ASN A 340 -11.16 -7.92 -2.91
N PHE A 341 -11.40 -7.75 -1.61
CA PHE A 341 -10.35 -7.57 -0.61
C PHE A 341 -10.36 -8.72 0.37
N LYS A 342 -9.15 -9.16 0.78
CA LYS A 342 -8.96 -10.23 1.77
C LYS A 342 -8.24 -9.70 3.00
N PHE A 343 -8.71 -10.16 4.17
CA PHE A 343 -8.24 -9.73 5.48
C PHE A 343 -7.41 -10.84 6.12
N ILE A 344 -6.17 -10.53 6.47
CA ILE A 344 -5.19 -11.48 6.99
C ILE A 344 -4.74 -11.02 8.38
N SER A 345 -4.58 -11.98 9.31
CA SER A 345 -3.98 -11.70 10.60
C SER A 345 -2.47 -11.50 10.47
N ALA A 346 -1.99 -10.34 10.87
CA ALA A 346 -0.56 -10.09 10.93
C ALA A 346 0.14 -11.02 11.94
N GLU A 347 -0.54 -11.47 13.00
CA GLU A 347 0.00 -12.45 13.94
C GLU A 347 0.35 -13.77 13.27
N ASP A 348 -0.51 -14.26 12.37
CA ASP A 348 -0.25 -15.52 11.66
C ASP A 348 1.01 -15.41 10.80
N LEU A 349 1.18 -14.30 10.09
CA LEU A 349 2.36 -14.04 9.27
C LEU A 349 3.62 -13.93 10.13
N MET A 350 3.60 -13.13 11.19
CA MET A 350 4.77 -12.93 12.06
C MET A 350 5.19 -14.23 12.77
N ASN A 351 4.23 -15.05 13.20
CA ASN A 351 4.52 -16.33 13.85
C ASN A 351 5.18 -17.34 12.89
N ILE A 352 4.76 -17.38 11.60
CA ILE A 352 5.36 -18.27 10.60
C ILE A 352 6.78 -17.83 10.25
N LEU A 353 7.05 -16.55 10.27
CA LEU A 353 8.35 -15.97 9.93
C LEU A 353 9.33 -15.91 11.12
N ASP A 354 8.89 -16.26 12.34
CA ASP A 354 9.66 -16.06 13.59
C ASP A 354 10.10 -14.59 13.78
N LEU A 355 9.23 -13.61 13.42
CA LEU A 355 9.47 -12.18 13.49
C LEU A 355 8.73 -11.49 14.65
#